data_7f9574c77f3c48b29e182a4d530ce7ce
#
_entry.id   7f9574c77f3c48b29e182a4d530ce7ce
#
_cell.length_a   1.000
_cell.length_b   1.000
_cell.length_c   1.000
_cell.angle_alpha   90.00
_cell.angle_beta   90.00
_cell.angle_gamma   90.00
#
_symmetry.space_group_name_H-M   'P 1'
#
loop_
_entity.id
_entity.type
_entity.pdbx_description
1 polymer ?
#
loop_
_entity_poly.entity_id
_entity_poly.type
_entity_poly.pdbx_seq_one_letter_code
_entity_poly.pdbx_strand_id
1 'polypeptide(L)'
;DVYKRQVHPGLGALPGARRVLVLGGGDGLAVREILRYDSIESITLVDLDSDMTRLFANHPLLTPLNDNALQSPKVQIINQDAFKWLAQNADMFDFIVVDFPDPSNYSLGKLYTNTFYRLLEKHLAANGAVTVQTTSPLYARQSFWCIVRTLESVGLRVAPYHAYIPAFGEWGFALATRQPRQPPAHYPAGLRFLTPDTTAPLFQFPPDMGPVDSEINRLNNQILVHYYEREWRQVTQ
;
A
#
# COMPACT_ATOMS: atom_id res chain seq x y z
N ASP A 1 3.22 9.67 -10.52
CA ASP A 1 3.94 9.27 -9.32
C ASP A 1 3.46 7.90 -8.81
N VAL A 2 4.14 7.31 -7.84
CA VAL A 2 3.86 6.00 -7.26
C VAL A 2 2.50 5.97 -6.55
N TYR A 3 2.16 7.01 -5.83
CA TYR A 3 0.94 7.10 -5.01
C TYR A 3 -0.35 7.04 -5.84
N LYS A 4 -0.33 7.61 -7.05
CA LYS A 4 -1.46 7.47 -7.98
C LYS A 4 -1.70 6.01 -8.36
N ARG A 5 -0.61 5.26 -8.57
CA ARG A 5 -0.69 3.83 -8.93
C ARG A 5 -1.05 2.95 -7.74
N GLN A 6 -0.74 3.39 -6.53
CA GLN A 6 -1.10 2.68 -5.30
C GLN A 6 -2.56 2.92 -4.90
N VAL A 7 -3.03 4.17 -4.91
CA VAL A 7 -4.34 4.56 -4.39
C VAL A 7 -5.47 4.26 -5.37
N HIS A 8 -5.36 4.73 -6.60
CA HIS A 8 -6.50 4.75 -7.50
C HIS A 8 -7.00 3.38 -7.96
N PRO A 9 -6.16 2.36 -8.26
CA PRO A 9 -6.66 1.04 -8.65
C PRO A 9 -7.56 0.39 -7.58
N GLY A 10 -7.25 0.61 -6.30
CA GLY A 10 -8.06 0.11 -5.19
C GLY A 10 -9.27 1.01 -4.90
N LEU A 11 -9.03 2.28 -4.65
CA LEU A 11 -10.07 3.21 -4.22
C LEU A 11 -11.10 3.50 -5.33
N GLY A 12 -10.67 3.54 -6.59
CA GLY A 12 -11.56 3.70 -7.75
C GLY A 12 -12.56 2.54 -7.93
N ALA A 13 -12.28 1.36 -7.33
CA ALA A 13 -13.21 0.23 -7.29
C ALA A 13 -14.18 0.29 -6.09
N LEU A 14 -14.15 1.36 -5.27
CA LEU A 14 -14.90 1.54 -4.04
C LEU A 14 -15.72 2.84 -4.06
N PRO A 15 -16.72 2.98 -4.92
CA PRO A 15 -17.41 4.27 -5.10
C PRO A 15 -18.12 4.80 -3.84
N GLY A 16 -18.34 3.95 -2.83
CA GLY A 16 -18.95 4.32 -1.56
C GLY A 16 -18.00 4.37 -0.38
N ALA A 17 -16.68 4.33 -0.60
CA ALA A 17 -15.70 4.41 0.47
C ALA A 17 -15.77 5.77 1.18
N ARG A 18 -15.76 5.76 2.51
CA ARG A 18 -15.87 6.96 3.37
C ARG A 18 -14.70 7.06 4.35
N ARG A 19 -14.29 5.96 4.95
CA ARG A 19 -13.26 5.91 5.99
C ARG A 19 -12.01 5.23 5.46
N VAL A 20 -10.88 5.94 5.48
CA VAL A 20 -9.62 5.43 4.96
C VAL A 20 -8.56 5.41 6.05
N LEU A 21 -7.77 4.35 6.08
CA LEU A 21 -6.56 4.24 6.89
C LEU A 21 -5.34 4.27 5.98
N VAL A 22 -4.36 5.08 6.36
CA VAL A 22 -3.04 5.09 5.72
C VAL A 22 -2.00 4.69 6.78
N LEU A 23 -1.25 3.65 6.52
CA LEU A 23 -0.18 3.14 7.37
C LEU A 23 1.17 3.42 6.71
N GLY A 24 1.99 4.26 7.32
CA GLY A 24 3.12 4.90 6.70
C GLY A 24 2.70 6.10 5.83
N GLY A 25 3.53 6.52 4.90
CA GLY A 25 3.21 7.62 3.98
C GLY A 25 3.07 8.98 4.67
N GLY A 26 3.91 9.25 5.68
CA GLY A 26 3.92 10.51 6.45
C GLY A 26 4.21 11.77 5.64
N ASP A 27 4.58 11.62 4.36
CA ASP A 27 4.70 12.70 3.38
C ASP A 27 3.34 13.24 2.89
N GLY A 28 2.25 12.52 3.16
CA GLY A 28 0.89 12.91 2.78
C GLY A 28 0.56 12.78 1.30
N LEU A 29 1.42 12.19 0.48
CA LEU A 29 1.19 12.07 -0.97
C LEU A 29 0.09 11.04 -1.30
N ALA A 30 -0.01 9.95 -0.52
CA ALA A 30 -1.15 9.05 -0.62
C ALA A 30 -2.46 9.74 -0.18
N VAL A 31 -2.40 10.51 0.91
CA VAL A 31 -3.54 11.29 1.44
C VAL A 31 -4.05 12.28 0.40
N ARG A 32 -3.15 12.98 -0.31
CA ARG A 32 -3.49 13.87 -1.43
C ARG A 32 -4.34 13.17 -2.49
N GLU A 33 -3.97 11.97 -2.89
CA GLU A 33 -4.71 11.22 -3.92
C GLU A 33 -6.06 10.68 -3.38
N ILE A 34 -6.14 10.33 -2.10
CA ILE A 34 -7.37 9.88 -1.45
C ILE A 34 -8.39 11.03 -1.37
N LEU A 35 -7.95 12.24 -1.02
CA LEU A 35 -8.81 13.43 -0.91
C LEU A 35 -9.45 13.87 -2.24
N ARG A 36 -9.04 13.30 -3.37
CA ARG A 36 -9.67 13.54 -4.68
C ARG A 36 -11.02 12.84 -4.85
N TYR A 37 -11.41 12.00 -3.91
CA TYR A 37 -12.70 11.32 -3.92
C TYR A 37 -13.65 12.01 -2.95
N ASP A 38 -14.70 12.61 -3.48
CA ASP A 38 -15.67 13.40 -2.69
C ASP A 38 -16.38 12.57 -1.61
N SER A 39 -16.52 11.26 -1.82
CA SER A 39 -17.12 10.33 -0.86
C SER A 39 -16.34 10.18 0.44
N ILE A 40 -15.07 10.53 0.47
CA ILE A 40 -14.23 10.35 1.65
C ILE A 40 -14.60 11.34 2.74
N GLU A 41 -14.95 10.81 3.91
CA GLU A 41 -15.34 11.57 5.09
C GLU A 41 -14.20 11.73 6.08
N SER A 42 -13.38 10.70 6.25
CA SER A 42 -12.25 10.72 7.19
C SER A 42 -11.07 9.86 6.73
N ILE A 43 -9.88 10.35 7.06
CA ILE A 43 -8.60 9.66 6.81
C ILE A 43 -7.83 9.61 8.13
N THR A 44 -7.46 8.43 8.56
CA THR A 44 -6.53 8.22 9.67
C THR A 44 -5.17 7.88 9.08
N LEU A 45 -4.17 8.74 9.32
CA LEU A 45 -2.78 8.52 8.93
C LEU A 45 -1.99 8.08 10.16
N VAL A 46 -1.43 6.88 10.13
CA VAL A 46 -0.57 6.34 11.20
C VAL A 46 0.84 6.21 10.67
N ASP A 47 1.74 7.06 11.14
CA ASP A 47 3.16 7.04 10.79
C ASP A 47 4.03 7.11 12.04
N LEU A 48 5.12 6.34 12.04
CA LEU A 48 6.04 6.32 13.18
C LEU A 48 6.83 7.63 13.31
N ASP A 49 7.14 8.27 12.19
CA ASP A 49 8.02 9.44 12.11
C ASP A 49 7.24 10.75 12.27
N SER A 50 7.23 11.28 13.49
CA SER A 50 6.61 12.57 13.80
C SER A 50 7.30 13.76 13.13
N ASP A 51 8.58 13.65 12.82
CA ASP A 51 9.31 14.73 12.15
C ASP A 51 8.94 14.78 10.67
N MET A 52 8.79 13.63 10.02
CA MET A 52 8.29 13.52 8.65
C MET A 52 6.89 14.16 8.54
N THR A 53 5.94 13.71 9.34
CA THR A 53 4.57 14.23 9.30
C THR A 53 4.51 15.72 9.60
N ARG A 54 5.30 16.23 10.57
CA ARG A 54 5.37 17.63 10.92
C ARG A 54 5.96 18.46 9.77
N LEU A 55 7.03 18.00 9.14
CA LEU A 55 7.67 18.70 8.02
C LEU A 55 6.72 18.81 6.83
N PHE A 56 6.08 17.71 6.44
CA PHE A 56 5.17 17.71 5.30
C PHE A 56 3.82 18.40 5.57
N ALA A 57 3.44 18.57 6.83
CA ALA A 57 2.25 19.33 7.22
C ALA A 57 2.50 20.84 7.31
N ASN A 58 3.76 21.30 7.55
CA ASN A 58 3.98 22.70 7.92
C ASN A 58 5.08 23.42 7.13
N HIS A 59 6.01 22.69 6.48
CA HIS A 59 7.14 23.34 5.82
C HIS A 59 6.73 23.90 4.45
N PRO A 60 6.96 25.21 4.16
CA PRO A 60 6.46 25.87 2.94
C PRO A 60 6.92 25.27 1.62
N LEU A 61 8.07 24.58 1.59
CA LEU A 61 8.57 23.90 0.38
C LEU A 61 7.99 22.47 0.22
N LEU A 62 7.47 21.87 1.29
CA LEU A 62 6.99 20.49 1.28
C LEU A 62 5.48 20.37 1.20
N THR A 63 4.73 21.27 1.87
CA THR A 63 3.27 21.29 1.82
C THR A 63 2.68 21.39 0.40
N PRO A 64 3.30 22.12 -0.57
CA PRO A 64 2.79 22.11 -1.94
C PRO A 64 2.92 20.75 -2.65
N LEU A 65 3.84 19.89 -2.22
CA LEU A 65 4.04 18.56 -2.84
C LEU A 65 2.82 17.64 -2.60
N ASN A 66 2.21 17.77 -1.43
CA ASN A 66 1.01 17.02 -1.08
C ASN A 66 -0.29 17.85 -1.17
N ASP A 67 -0.27 19.01 -1.84
CA ASP A 67 -1.41 19.91 -1.99
C ASP A 67 -2.04 20.31 -0.62
N ASN A 68 -1.22 20.46 0.42
CA ASN A 68 -1.62 20.72 1.81
C ASN A 68 -2.57 19.64 2.38
N ALA A 69 -2.51 18.43 1.88
CA ALA A 69 -3.43 17.34 2.24
C ALA A 69 -3.43 17.03 3.74
N LEU A 70 -2.27 17.12 4.41
CA LEU A 70 -2.16 16.86 5.84
C LEU A 70 -2.81 17.94 6.73
N GLN A 71 -3.18 19.09 6.17
CA GLN A 71 -3.91 20.16 6.86
C GLN A 71 -5.43 20.04 6.67
N SER A 72 -5.90 19.06 5.89
CA SER A 72 -7.33 18.84 5.65
C SER A 72 -8.06 18.49 6.97
N PRO A 73 -9.25 19.06 7.24
CA PRO A 73 -10.04 18.71 8.41
C PRO A 73 -10.54 17.26 8.40
N LYS A 74 -10.45 16.57 7.27
CA LYS A 74 -10.76 15.14 7.15
C LYS A 74 -9.62 14.23 7.63
N VAL A 75 -8.42 14.76 7.91
CA VAL A 75 -7.22 14.00 8.19
C VAL A 75 -6.87 14.05 9.68
N GLN A 76 -6.75 12.88 10.28
CA GLN A 76 -6.20 12.72 11.63
C GLN A 76 -4.82 12.05 11.53
N ILE A 77 -3.78 12.71 12.02
CA ILE A 77 -2.42 12.19 12.06
C ILE A 77 -2.16 11.59 13.44
N ILE A 78 -1.64 10.36 13.46
CA ILE A 78 -1.26 9.62 14.67
C ILE A 78 0.18 9.15 14.51
N ASN A 79 1.09 9.67 15.34
CA ASN A 79 2.48 9.25 15.32
C ASN A 79 2.70 8.09 16.30
N GLN A 80 2.61 6.87 15.75
CA GLN A 80 2.73 5.62 16.49
C GLN A 80 3.21 4.48 15.59
N ASP A 81 3.81 3.43 16.18
CA ASP A 81 4.08 2.18 15.48
C ASP A 81 2.76 1.55 14.98
N ALA A 82 2.64 1.35 13.69
CA ALA A 82 1.43 0.84 13.03
C ALA A 82 0.99 -0.53 13.56
N PHE A 83 1.95 -1.40 13.91
CA PHE A 83 1.64 -2.71 14.48
C PHE A 83 0.96 -2.59 15.84
N LYS A 84 1.47 -1.69 16.70
CA LYS A 84 0.88 -1.42 18.01
C LYS A 84 -0.47 -0.75 17.89
N TRP A 85 -0.58 0.23 16.97
CA TRP A 85 -1.82 0.94 16.74
C TRP A 85 -2.95 0.00 16.31
N LEU A 86 -2.72 -0.86 15.32
CA LEU A 86 -3.69 -1.87 14.88
C LEU A 86 -4.07 -2.85 16.00
N ALA A 87 -3.12 -3.23 16.87
CA ALA A 87 -3.41 -4.14 17.98
C ALA A 87 -4.28 -3.51 19.09
N GLN A 88 -4.29 -2.19 19.20
CA GLN A 88 -4.96 -1.44 20.28
C GLN A 88 -6.28 -0.81 19.85
N ASN A 89 -6.57 -0.76 18.55
CA ASN A 89 -7.77 -0.14 17.99
C ASN A 89 -8.74 -1.18 17.44
N ALA A 90 -9.99 -0.77 17.25
CA ALA A 90 -11.05 -1.61 16.69
C ALA A 90 -11.82 -0.91 15.54
N ASP A 91 -11.31 0.21 15.08
CA ASP A 91 -11.92 0.95 13.97
C ASP A 91 -11.93 0.16 12.68
N MET A 92 -13.01 0.33 11.89
CA MET A 92 -13.17 -0.31 10.59
C MET A 92 -13.03 0.71 9.47
N PHE A 93 -12.37 0.31 8.37
CA PHE A 93 -12.08 1.17 7.23
C PHE A 93 -12.55 0.53 5.92
N ASP A 94 -13.04 1.37 5.02
CA ASP A 94 -13.46 0.95 3.68
C ASP A 94 -12.26 0.74 2.77
N PHE A 95 -11.21 1.55 2.96
CA PHE A 95 -9.97 1.41 2.22
C PHE A 95 -8.76 1.56 3.15
N ILE A 96 -7.76 0.72 2.97
CA ILE A 96 -6.51 0.79 3.72
C ILE A 96 -5.35 0.88 2.74
N VAL A 97 -4.46 1.84 2.94
CA VAL A 97 -3.20 1.99 2.21
C VAL A 97 -2.05 1.60 3.12
N VAL A 98 -1.24 0.63 2.69
CA VAL A 98 -0.01 0.22 3.37
C VAL A 98 1.17 0.71 2.55
N ASP A 99 1.83 1.75 3.04
CA ASP A 99 2.91 2.47 2.37
C ASP A 99 4.17 2.50 3.24
N PHE A 100 4.71 1.30 3.48
CA PHE A 100 5.93 1.14 4.25
C PHE A 100 7.17 1.06 3.35
N PRO A 101 8.35 1.43 3.89
CA PRO A 101 9.61 1.12 3.23
C PRO A 101 9.78 -0.37 2.97
N ASP A 102 10.57 -0.71 1.96
CA ASP A 102 10.91 -2.09 1.62
C ASP A 102 11.45 -2.88 2.83
N PRO A 103 11.20 -4.20 2.90
CA PRO A 103 11.55 -5.06 4.03
C PRO A 103 13.05 -5.37 4.14
N SER A 104 13.88 -4.33 4.20
CA SER A 104 15.34 -4.39 4.21
C SER A 104 15.96 -4.84 5.53
N ASN A 105 15.16 -4.97 6.58
CA ASN A 105 15.59 -5.44 7.90
C ASN A 105 14.41 -6.02 8.69
N TYR A 106 14.69 -6.66 9.82
CA TYR A 106 13.67 -7.31 10.64
C TYR A 106 12.62 -6.36 11.24
N SER A 107 12.99 -5.10 11.51
CA SER A 107 12.07 -4.09 12.03
C SER A 107 11.01 -3.69 11.00
N LEU A 108 11.36 -3.67 9.72
CA LEU A 108 10.44 -3.45 8.61
C LEU A 108 9.76 -4.76 8.20
N GLY A 109 10.49 -5.87 8.14
CA GLY A 109 9.97 -7.19 7.78
C GLY A 109 8.79 -7.66 8.63
N LYS A 110 8.72 -7.24 9.92
CA LYS A 110 7.58 -7.54 10.81
C LYS A 110 6.26 -6.99 10.29
N LEU A 111 6.28 -5.85 9.56
CA LEU A 111 5.11 -5.17 9.00
C LEU A 111 4.53 -5.87 7.75
N TYR A 112 5.24 -6.89 7.25
CA TYR A 112 4.84 -7.72 6.12
C TYR A 112 4.55 -9.17 6.54
N THR A 113 4.38 -9.43 7.84
CA THR A 113 4.10 -10.78 8.34
C THR A 113 2.61 -11.12 8.31
N ASN A 114 2.31 -12.42 8.29
CA ASN A 114 0.93 -12.89 8.41
C ASN A 114 0.26 -12.43 9.72
N THR A 115 1.02 -12.21 10.79
CA THR A 115 0.51 -11.64 12.05
C THR A 115 0.05 -10.21 11.85
N PHE A 116 0.84 -9.38 11.17
CA PHE A 116 0.47 -8.00 10.83
C PHE A 116 -0.76 -7.98 9.93
N TYR A 117 -0.80 -8.81 8.89
CA TYR A 117 -1.91 -8.86 7.94
C TYR A 117 -3.22 -9.39 8.56
N ARG A 118 -3.15 -10.24 9.60
CA ARG A 118 -4.35 -10.60 10.39
C ARG A 118 -4.89 -9.43 11.20
N LEU A 119 -4.03 -8.58 11.75
CA LEU A 119 -4.47 -7.34 12.40
C LEU A 119 -5.12 -6.40 11.36
N LEU A 120 -4.45 -6.21 10.24
CA LEU A 120 -4.95 -5.39 9.14
C LEU A 120 -6.34 -5.87 8.65
N GLU A 121 -6.50 -7.18 8.45
CA GLU A 121 -7.75 -7.79 8.00
C GLU A 121 -8.90 -7.51 8.97
N LYS A 122 -8.66 -7.48 10.28
CA LYS A 122 -9.68 -7.17 11.30
C LYS A 122 -10.21 -5.73 11.19
N HIS A 123 -9.41 -4.81 10.67
CA HIS A 123 -9.80 -3.41 10.46
C HIS A 123 -10.45 -3.15 9.10
N LEU A 124 -10.57 -4.17 8.26
CA LEU A 124 -11.14 -4.04 6.93
C LEU A 124 -12.66 -4.25 6.97
N ALA A 125 -13.42 -3.27 6.49
CA ALA A 125 -14.86 -3.39 6.31
C ALA A 125 -15.21 -4.57 5.37
N ALA A 126 -16.43 -5.10 5.50
CA ALA A 126 -16.85 -6.30 4.75
C ALA A 126 -16.63 -6.18 3.23
N ASN A 127 -16.87 -4.99 2.67
CA ASN A 127 -16.65 -4.68 1.25
C ASN A 127 -15.39 -3.83 1.02
N GLY A 128 -14.51 -3.73 2.01
CA GLY A 128 -13.30 -2.92 1.95
C GLY A 128 -12.21 -3.55 1.08
N ALA A 129 -11.19 -2.73 0.79
CA ALA A 129 -9.97 -3.16 0.11
C ALA A 129 -8.72 -2.62 0.80
N VAL A 130 -7.64 -3.36 0.68
CA VAL A 130 -6.30 -2.96 1.11
C VAL A 130 -5.40 -2.88 -0.11
N THR A 131 -4.65 -1.79 -0.25
CA THR A 131 -3.52 -1.74 -1.18
C THR A 131 -2.22 -1.74 -0.40
N VAL A 132 -1.30 -2.61 -0.81
CA VAL A 132 0.02 -2.74 -0.18
C VAL A 132 1.06 -2.40 -1.22
N GLN A 133 1.92 -1.42 -0.93
CA GLN A 133 3.17 -1.26 -1.66
C GLN A 133 4.04 -2.48 -1.38
N THR A 134 4.45 -3.13 -2.44
CA THR A 134 5.35 -4.29 -2.38
C THR A 134 6.72 -3.87 -2.92
N THR A 135 7.56 -4.73 -3.28
CA THR A 135 8.81 -4.39 -3.97
C THR A 135 8.68 -4.62 -5.48
N SER A 136 9.76 -4.52 -6.23
CA SER A 136 9.77 -4.78 -7.67
C SER A 136 9.53 -6.27 -7.99
N PRO A 137 8.52 -6.63 -8.80
CA PRO A 137 8.35 -8.02 -9.26
C PRO A 137 9.41 -8.45 -10.26
N LEU A 138 10.16 -7.52 -10.83
CA LEU A 138 11.25 -7.78 -11.76
C LEU A 138 12.58 -8.02 -11.03
N TYR A 139 12.94 -7.13 -10.10
CA TYR A 139 14.23 -7.17 -9.40
C TYR A 139 14.20 -7.99 -8.11
N ALA A 140 13.07 -8.06 -7.43
CA ALA A 140 12.88 -8.78 -6.18
C ALA A 140 11.65 -9.71 -6.27
N ARG A 141 11.65 -10.56 -7.28
CA ARG A 141 10.52 -11.40 -7.67
C ARG A 141 10.02 -12.30 -6.55
N GLN A 142 10.92 -12.99 -5.86
CA GLN A 142 10.54 -13.90 -4.78
C GLN A 142 10.02 -13.14 -3.57
N SER A 143 10.57 -11.98 -3.28
CA SER A 143 10.08 -11.05 -2.25
C SER A 143 8.66 -10.57 -2.55
N PHE A 144 8.41 -10.14 -3.79
CA PHE A 144 7.09 -9.71 -4.24
C PHE A 144 6.03 -10.82 -4.04
N TRP A 145 6.30 -12.03 -4.54
CA TRP A 145 5.36 -13.15 -4.42
C TRP A 145 5.25 -13.70 -3.00
N CYS A 146 6.27 -13.53 -2.16
CA CYS A 146 6.21 -13.80 -0.72
C CYS A 146 5.18 -12.89 -0.04
N ILE A 147 5.17 -11.58 -0.36
CA ILE A 147 4.19 -10.63 0.19
C ILE A 147 2.77 -11.02 -0.25
N VAL A 148 2.57 -11.31 -1.53
CA VAL A 148 1.27 -11.75 -2.07
C VAL A 148 0.78 -13.00 -1.33
N ARG A 149 1.60 -14.04 -1.26
CA ARG A 149 1.27 -15.30 -0.57
C ARG A 149 0.99 -15.11 0.92
N THR A 150 1.70 -14.17 1.56
CA THR A 150 1.48 -13.87 2.97
C THR A 150 0.14 -13.19 3.20
N LEU A 151 -0.28 -12.29 2.32
CA LEU A 151 -1.63 -11.70 2.32
C LEU A 151 -2.72 -12.75 2.10
N GLU A 152 -2.54 -13.66 1.16
CA GLU A 152 -3.49 -14.76 0.91
C GLU A 152 -3.63 -15.69 2.12
N SER A 153 -2.54 -15.90 2.88
CA SER A 153 -2.53 -16.79 4.05
C SER A 153 -3.42 -16.34 5.21
N VAL A 154 -3.93 -15.11 5.17
CA VAL A 154 -4.86 -14.58 6.17
C VAL A 154 -6.31 -14.55 5.67
N GLY A 155 -6.59 -15.18 4.52
CA GLY A 155 -7.94 -15.33 3.98
C GLY A 155 -8.38 -14.20 3.04
N LEU A 156 -7.47 -13.31 2.66
CA LEU A 156 -7.74 -12.27 1.67
C LEU A 156 -7.58 -12.81 0.24
N ARG A 157 -8.38 -12.31 -0.67
CA ARG A 157 -8.22 -12.49 -2.12
C ARG A 157 -7.30 -11.40 -2.62
N VAL A 158 -6.18 -11.78 -3.21
CA VAL A 158 -5.14 -10.84 -3.64
C VAL A 158 -5.12 -10.76 -5.16
N ALA A 159 -5.20 -9.54 -5.66
CA ALA A 159 -4.95 -9.20 -7.06
C ALA A 159 -3.64 -8.42 -7.11
N PRO A 160 -2.49 -9.08 -7.33
CA PRO A 160 -1.21 -8.40 -7.49
C PRO A 160 -1.21 -7.61 -8.79
N TYR A 161 -0.53 -6.47 -8.81
CA TYR A 161 -0.33 -5.68 -10.01
C TYR A 161 1.00 -4.94 -9.97
N HIS A 162 1.44 -4.47 -11.11
CA HIS A 162 2.68 -3.72 -11.25
C HIS A 162 2.51 -2.54 -12.19
N ALA A 163 3.39 -1.57 -12.04
CA ALA A 163 3.43 -0.42 -12.94
C ALA A 163 4.84 0.15 -13.03
N TYR A 164 5.22 0.62 -14.20
CA TYR A 164 6.47 1.34 -14.36
C TYR A 164 6.42 2.69 -13.63
N ILE A 165 7.35 2.89 -12.72
CA ILE A 165 7.57 4.14 -11.99
C ILE A 165 8.90 4.74 -12.45
N PRO A 166 8.92 5.95 -13.04
CA PRO A 166 10.16 6.52 -13.60
C PRO A 166 11.36 6.56 -12.64
N ALA A 167 11.10 6.65 -11.33
CA ALA A 167 12.14 6.69 -10.30
C ALA A 167 12.61 5.31 -9.82
N PHE A 168 11.79 4.25 -10.00
CA PHE A 168 12.01 2.92 -9.39
C PHE A 168 12.00 1.77 -10.41
N GLY A 169 11.65 2.04 -11.67
CA GLY A 169 11.43 0.98 -12.67
C GLY A 169 10.09 0.27 -12.47
N GLU A 170 10.03 -1.03 -12.78
CA GLU A 170 8.84 -1.85 -12.51
C GLU A 170 8.63 -2.02 -11.02
N TRP A 171 7.51 -1.50 -10.54
CA TRP A 171 7.16 -1.51 -9.14
C TRP A 171 5.86 -2.25 -8.88
N GLY A 172 5.84 -3.02 -7.80
CA GLY A 172 4.75 -3.92 -7.47
C GLY A 172 3.81 -3.38 -6.40
N PHE A 173 2.57 -3.83 -6.50
CA PHE A 173 1.50 -3.58 -5.54
C PHE A 173 0.64 -4.82 -5.39
N ALA A 174 -0.05 -4.92 -4.25
CA ALA A 174 -1.03 -5.95 -4.00
C ALA A 174 -2.35 -5.31 -3.58
N LEU A 175 -3.41 -5.54 -4.33
CA LEU A 175 -4.77 -5.16 -3.95
C LEU A 175 -5.46 -6.37 -3.31
N ALA A 176 -5.78 -6.28 -2.04
CA ALA A 176 -6.36 -7.37 -1.27
C ALA A 176 -7.79 -7.02 -0.80
N THR A 177 -8.70 -8.00 -0.91
CA THR A 177 -10.12 -7.85 -0.56
C THR A 177 -10.64 -9.14 0.07
N ARG A 178 -11.79 -9.06 0.77
CA ARG A 178 -12.50 -10.27 1.23
C ARG A 178 -13.30 -10.94 0.11
N GLN A 179 -13.81 -10.17 -0.83
CA GLN A 179 -14.66 -10.60 -1.94
C GLN A 179 -14.03 -10.27 -3.28
N PRO A 180 -14.29 -11.04 -4.36
CA PRO A 180 -13.83 -10.69 -5.70
C PRO A 180 -14.32 -9.29 -6.09
N ARG A 181 -13.43 -8.49 -6.68
CA ARG A 181 -13.75 -7.15 -7.15
C ARG A 181 -13.62 -7.02 -8.65
N GLN A 182 -14.45 -6.14 -9.19
CA GLN A 182 -14.27 -5.67 -10.55
C GLN A 182 -13.19 -4.58 -10.59
N PRO A 183 -12.46 -4.46 -11.70
CA PRO A 183 -11.58 -3.31 -11.92
C PRO A 183 -12.35 -1.99 -11.81
N PRO A 184 -11.71 -0.89 -11.40
CA PRO A 184 -12.34 0.41 -11.34
C PRO A 184 -12.81 0.85 -12.73
N ALA A 185 -14.06 1.31 -12.82
CA ALA A 185 -14.63 1.83 -14.06
C ALA A 185 -14.35 3.33 -14.24
N HIS A 186 -14.10 4.04 -13.15
CA HIS A 186 -13.91 5.49 -13.16
C HIS A 186 -12.79 5.93 -12.22
N TYR A 187 -12.07 6.96 -12.66
CA TYR A 187 -11.03 7.61 -11.89
C TYR A 187 -11.29 9.11 -11.76
N PRO A 188 -10.71 9.79 -10.75
CA PRO A 188 -10.73 11.26 -10.68
C PRO A 188 -10.14 11.87 -11.96
N ALA A 189 -10.69 13.01 -12.37
CA ALA A 189 -10.22 13.73 -13.56
C ALA A 189 -8.73 14.11 -13.46
N GLY A 190 -8.05 14.21 -14.60
CA GLY A 190 -6.67 14.69 -14.69
C GLY A 190 -5.60 13.65 -14.35
N LEU A 191 -5.92 12.37 -14.21
CA LEU A 191 -4.92 11.30 -14.20
C LEU A 191 -4.36 11.12 -15.63
N ARG A 192 -3.02 11.09 -15.74
CA ARG A 192 -2.35 11.00 -17.06
C ARG A 192 -2.05 9.55 -17.48
N PHE A 193 -1.89 8.66 -16.50
CA PHE A 193 -1.49 7.27 -16.75
C PHE A 193 -2.65 6.29 -16.58
N LEU A 194 -3.46 6.45 -15.52
CA LEU A 194 -4.55 5.53 -15.21
C LEU A 194 -5.82 5.93 -15.95
N THR A 195 -6.30 5.01 -16.76
CA THR A 195 -7.61 5.00 -17.41
C THR A 195 -8.20 3.60 -17.24
N PRO A 196 -9.50 3.36 -17.50
CA PRO A 196 -10.04 1.99 -17.52
C PRO A 196 -9.24 1.05 -18.43
N ASP A 197 -8.84 1.52 -19.60
CA ASP A 197 -8.10 0.71 -20.59
C ASP A 197 -6.67 0.39 -20.14
N THR A 198 -5.99 1.32 -19.46
CA THR A 198 -4.61 1.11 -18.97
C THR A 198 -4.55 0.37 -17.64
N THR A 199 -5.68 0.16 -16.97
CA THR A 199 -5.71 -0.51 -15.66
C THR A 199 -5.65 -2.03 -15.79
N ALA A 200 -6.40 -2.63 -16.70
CA ALA A 200 -6.43 -4.08 -16.83
C ALA A 200 -5.04 -4.70 -17.12
N PRO A 201 -4.19 -4.12 -18.00
CA PRO A 201 -2.84 -4.60 -18.23
C PRO A 201 -1.92 -4.60 -17.00
N LEU A 202 -2.17 -3.74 -15.99
CA LEU A 202 -1.34 -3.70 -14.78
C LEU A 202 -1.39 -5.02 -13.99
N PHE A 203 -2.46 -5.81 -14.13
CA PHE A 203 -2.65 -7.08 -13.45
C PHE A 203 -2.12 -8.29 -14.25
N GLN A 204 -1.46 -8.05 -15.37
CA GLN A 204 -0.87 -9.08 -16.23
C GLN A 204 0.63 -9.12 -16.02
N PHE A 205 1.16 -10.30 -15.70
CA PHE A 205 2.59 -10.49 -15.46
C PHE A 205 3.22 -11.27 -16.61
N PRO A 206 4.28 -10.75 -17.22
CA PRO A 206 5.10 -11.52 -18.15
C PRO A 206 5.83 -12.66 -17.40
N PRO A 207 6.34 -13.68 -18.12
CA PRO A 207 6.92 -14.87 -17.49
C PRO A 207 8.08 -14.63 -16.52
N ASP A 208 8.87 -13.57 -16.73
CA ASP A 208 10.00 -13.18 -15.89
C ASP A 208 9.58 -12.48 -14.58
N MET A 209 8.37 -11.97 -14.50
CA MET A 209 7.78 -11.36 -13.30
C MET A 209 6.64 -12.21 -12.68
N GLY A 210 6.22 -13.28 -13.34
CA GLY A 210 5.12 -14.15 -12.91
C GLY A 210 5.40 -14.90 -11.60
N PRO A 211 4.43 -15.65 -11.07
CA PRO A 211 4.53 -16.35 -9.79
C PRO A 211 5.75 -17.25 -9.66
N VAL A 212 6.35 -17.24 -8.47
CA VAL A 212 7.40 -18.18 -8.05
C VAL A 212 7.10 -18.71 -6.67
N ASP A 213 7.67 -19.87 -6.37
CA ASP A 213 7.52 -20.45 -5.03
C ASP A 213 8.18 -19.57 -3.97
N SER A 214 7.45 -19.34 -2.89
CA SER A 214 7.90 -18.56 -1.75
C SER A 214 7.21 -19.04 -0.48
N GLU A 215 7.84 -18.83 0.66
CA GLU A 215 7.24 -19.12 1.95
C GLU A 215 6.36 -17.97 2.45
N ILE A 216 5.52 -18.27 3.44
CA ILE A 216 4.76 -17.25 4.16
C ILE A 216 5.72 -16.53 5.13
N ASN A 217 5.76 -15.22 5.06
CA ASN A 217 6.53 -14.41 5.99
C ASN A 217 5.85 -14.38 7.37
N ARG A 218 6.55 -14.85 8.41
CA ARG A 218 6.08 -14.93 9.80
C ARG A 218 7.05 -14.21 10.73
N LEU A 219 6.58 -13.84 11.92
CA LEU A 219 7.44 -13.20 12.93
C LEU A 219 8.64 -14.07 13.33
N ASN A 220 8.52 -15.40 13.29
CA ASN A 220 9.57 -16.32 13.71
C ASN A 220 10.54 -16.72 12.58
N ASN A 221 10.19 -16.54 11.32
CA ASN A 221 11.10 -16.88 10.21
C ASN A 221 11.65 -15.65 9.47
N GLN A 222 10.91 -14.54 9.45
CA GLN A 222 11.28 -13.30 8.75
C GLN A 222 11.86 -13.55 7.34
N ILE A 223 11.31 -14.56 6.65
CA ILE A 223 11.88 -15.08 5.41
C ILE A 223 11.94 -14.02 4.30
N LEU A 224 11.02 -13.07 4.33
CA LEU A 224 10.96 -11.98 3.37
C LEU A 224 12.23 -11.11 3.40
N VAL A 225 12.78 -10.84 4.58
CA VAL A 225 14.03 -10.08 4.73
C VAL A 225 15.18 -10.81 4.02
N HIS A 226 15.26 -12.13 4.18
CA HIS A 226 16.29 -12.94 3.54
C HIS A 226 16.15 -12.98 2.01
N TYR A 227 14.91 -13.07 1.49
CA TYR A 227 14.66 -13.00 0.05
C TYR A 227 15.08 -11.64 -0.49
N TYR A 228 14.61 -10.55 0.15
CA TYR A 228 14.89 -9.18 -0.25
C TYR A 228 16.40 -8.89 -0.30
N GLU A 229 17.13 -9.19 0.78
CA GLU A 229 18.59 -8.99 0.82
C GLU A 229 19.33 -9.76 -0.27
N ARG A 230 18.92 -11.00 -0.54
CA ARG A 230 19.55 -11.83 -1.57
C ARG A 230 19.32 -11.26 -2.97
N GLU A 231 18.10 -10.87 -3.29
CA GLU A 231 17.70 -10.39 -4.61
C GLU A 231 18.33 -9.03 -4.92
N TRP A 232 18.29 -8.08 -3.98
CA TRP A 232 18.89 -6.77 -4.19
C TRP A 232 20.42 -6.78 -4.24
N ARG A 233 21.09 -7.70 -3.59
CA ARG A 233 22.55 -7.89 -3.78
C ARG A 233 22.92 -8.24 -5.23
N GLN A 234 22.05 -8.94 -5.94
CA GLN A 234 22.29 -9.30 -7.35
C GLN A 234 22.09 -8.11 -8.30
N VAL A 235 21.28 -7.13 -7.92
CA VAL A 235 21.03 -5.92 -8.72
C VAL A 235 22.16 -4.89 -8.56
N THR A 236 22.84 -4.90 -7.43
CA THR A 236 23.88 -3.90 -7.08
C THR A 236 25.32 -4.37 -7.40
N GLN A 237 25.48 -5.59 -7.92
CA GLN A 237 26.74 -6.13 -8.46
C GLN A 237 26.81 -5.98 -9.98
#